data_cdd4fb9712562f122e9813c6218516d9
#
_entry.id   cdd4fb9712562f122e9813c6218516d9
#
_cell.length_a   1.000
_cell.length_b   1.000
_cell.length_c   1.000
_cell.angle_alpha   90.00
_cell.angle_beta   90.00
_cell.angle_gamma   90.00
#
_symmetry.space_group_name_H-M   'P 1'
#
loop_
_entity.id
_entity.type
_entity.pdbx_description
1 polymer ?
#
loop_
_entity_poly.entity_id
_entity_poly.type
_entity_poly.pdbx_seq_one_letter_code
_entity_poly.pdbx_strand_id
1 'polypeptide(L)'
;GKHKKINKKNLLLLSTSGTTQNPKFVRLSKLNLVNNTNNIISYLNINPKHTTITTMSMAYSYGLSIINTHLFAGSKIVINNETIFDKRFWDKIYKFKVTSFSGVPQFYELLKKLKFEKMHLPHLKYLTQAGGELDKESLKYFHYVCKKKKVKFYVMYGQTEASPRMSYLEWNKLNLKLGSI
;
A
#
# COMPACT_ATOMS: atom_id res chain seq x y z
N GLY A 1 29.82 -10.14 22.64
CA GLY A 1 29.64 -10.09 21.18
C GLY A 1 30.20 -8.79 20.63
N LYS A 2 31.06 -8.83 19.60
CA LYS A 2 31.61 -7.64 18.96
C LYS A 2 30.47 -6.87 18.29
N HIS A 3 30.11 -5.72 18.82
CA HIS A 3 29.16 -4.82 18.18
C HIS A 3 29.74 -4.33 16.85
N LYS A 4 29.26 -4.84 15.73
CA LYS A 4 29.62 -4.28 14.42
C LYS A 4 29.05 -2.87 14.34
N LYS A 5 29.90 -1.86 14.17
CA LYS A 5 29.47 -0.47 13.96
C LYS A 5 28.53 -0.42 12.74
N ILE A 6 27.31 0.06 12.93
CA ILE A 6 26.36 0.30 11.84
C ILE A 6 26.95 1.42 10.97
N ASN A 7 26.99 1.20 9.66
CA ASN A 7 27.47 2.21 8.73
C ASN A 7 26.56 3.45 8.79
N LYS A 8 27.14 4.63 9.03
CA LYS A 8 26.42 5.91 9.13
C LYS A 8 25.55 6.27 7.92
N LYS A 9 25.78 5.64 6.76
CA LYS A 9 24.96 5.80 5.55
C LYS A 9 23.63 5.04 5.62
N ASN A 10 23.48 4.08 6.52
CA ASN A 10 22.25 3.33 6.70
C ASN A 10 21.28 4.10 7.61
N LEU A 11 20.08 4.36 7.12
CA LEU A 11 19.03 5.00 7.91
C LEU A 11 18.07 3.97 8.51
N LEU A 12 17.81 2.89 7.81
CA LEU A 12 16.78 1.91 8.16
C LEU A 12 17.27 0.49 7.88
N LEU A 13 16.92 -0.43 8.76
CA LEU A 13 17.05 -1.88 8.59
C LEU A 13 15.65 -2.48 8.60
N LEU A 14 15.29 -3.15 7.52
CA LEU A 14 14.03 -3.90 7.43
C LEU A 14 14.33 -5.38 7.29
N SER A 15 13.63 -6.20 8.09
CA SER A 15 13.69 -7.64 7.91
C SER A 15 12.90 -8.06 6.68
N THR A 16 13.44 -9.02 5.92
CA THR A 16 12.66 -9.71 4.89
C THR A 16 12.04 -10.95 5.50
N SER A 17 10.83 -11.28 5.05
CA SER A 17 10.09 -12.49 5.45
C SER A 17 10.67 -13.77 4.84
N GLY A 18 11.99 -13.84 4.62
CA GLY A 18 12.64 -15.00 4.02
C GLY A 18 12.33 -16.29 4.76
N THR A 19 12.07 -17.34 4.01
CA THR A 19 11.78 -18.72 4.48
C THR A 19 12.95 -19.40 5.19
N THR A 20 14.09 -18.71 5.33
CA THR A 20 15.29 -19.21 6.00
C THR A 20 15.25 -18.90 7.50
N GLN A 21 15.72 -19.82 8.34
CA GLN A 21 15.77 -19.70 9.80
C GLN A 21 16.46 -18.43 10.35
N ASN A 22 17.23 -17.72 9.55
CA ASN A 22 17.87 -16.47 9.91
C ASN A 22 17.26 -15.29 9.15
N PRO A 23 16.61 -14.33 9.82
CA PRO A 23 16.05 -13.15 9.16
C PRO A 23 17.19 -12.33 8.51
N LYS A 24 17.04 -12.06 7.23
CA LYS A 24 17.94 -11.16 6.50
C LYS A 24 17.47 -9.72 6.68
N PHE A 25 18.41 -8.81 6.93
CA PHE A 25 18.12 -7.39 7.04
C PHE A 25 18.58 -6.65 5.79
N VAL A 26 17.64 -5.94 5.19
CA VAL A 26 17.89 -5.01 4.10
C VAL A 26 18.27 -3.66 4.69
N ARG A 27 19.38 -3.11 4.18
CA ARG A 27 19.89 -1.78 4.58
C ARG A 27 19.40 -0.73 3.59
N LEU A 28 18.67 0.24 4.08
CA LEU A 28 18.18 1.35 3.25
C LEU A 28 18.83 2.66 3.69
N SER A 29 19.32 3.41 2.72
CA SER A 29 19.86 4.75 2.96
C SER A 29 18.72 5.79 2.98
N LYS A 30 19.04 7.00 3.47
CA LYS A 30 18.12 8.14 3.38
C LYS A 30 17.72 8.41 1.92
N LEU A 31 18.68 8.34 0.99
CA LEU A 31 18.43 8.60 -0.42
C LEU A 31 17.45 7.57 -1.04
N ASN A 32 17.60 6.28 -0.69
CA ASN A 32 16.65 5.26 -1.15
C ASN A 32 15.22 5.59 -0.72
N LEU A 33 15.04 5.93 0.57
CA LEU A 33 13.70 6.23 1.11
C LEU A 33 13.10 7.50 0.50
N VAL A 34 13.88 8.57 0.36
CA VAL A 34 13.40 9.84 -0.18
C VAL A 34 13.03 9.69 -1.66
N ASN A 35 13.88 9.08 -2.48
CA ASN A 35 13.61 8.89 -3.91
C ASN A 35 12.38 7.99 -4.13
N ASN A 36 12.29 6.87 -3.41
CA ASN A 36 11.12 5.99 -3.50
C ASN A 36 9.84 6.72 -3.08
N THR A 37 9.89 7.49 -1.99
CA THR A 37 8.77 8.28 -1.49
C THR A 37 8.30 9.30 -2.53
N ASN A 38 9.20 10.07 -3.12
CA ASN A 38 8.88 11.06 -4.15
C ASN A 38 8.27 10.42 -5.40
N ASN A 39 8.84 9.32 -5.87
CA ASN A 39 8.30 8.59 -7.02
C ASN A 39 6.86 8.12 -6.78
N ILE A 40 6.59 7.56 -5.60
CA ILE A 40 5.24 7.09 -5.24
C ILE A 40 4.26 8.26 -5.16
N ILE A 41 4.65 9.36 -4.53
CA ILE A 41 3.82 10.57 -4.44
C ILE A 41 3.45 11.05 -5.83
N SER A 42 4.42 11.07 -6.74
CA SER A 42 4.24 11.53 -8.11
C SER A 42 3.17 10.72 -8.86
N TYR A 43 3.31 9.38 -8.97
CA TYR A 43 2.36 8.61 -9.78
C TYR A 43 0.99 8.40 -9.13
N LEU A 44 0.89 8.40 -7.79
CA LEU A 44 -0.39 8.36 -7.08
C LEU A 44 -1.02 9.75 -6.92
N ASN A 45 -0.26 10.81 -7.23
CA ASN A 45 -0.66 12.20 -7.04
C ASN A 45 -1.11 12.50 -5.60
N ILE A 46 -0.32 11.99 -4.61
CA ILE A 46 -0.63 12.20 -3.19
C ILE A 46 -0.40 13.66 -2.83
N ASN A 47 -1.35 14.26 -2.10
CA ASN A 47 -1.30 15.67 -1.73
C ASN A 47 -1.98 15.91 -0.37
N PRO A 48 -1.88 17.12 0.22
CA PRO A 48 -2.40 17.40 1.57
C PRO A 48 -3.91 17.19 1.76
N LYS A 49 -4.70 17.13 0.67
CA LYS A 49 -6.14 16.88 0.72
C LYS A 49 -6.49 15.40 0.85
N HIS A 50 -5.49 14.52 0.79
CA HIS A 50 -5.70 13.07 0.93
C HIS A 50 -5.68 12.66 2.40
N THR A 51 -6.42 11.59 2.67
CA THR A 51 -6.42 10.89 3.97
C THR A 51 -6.30 9.40 3.69
N THR A 52 -5.30 8.75 4.25
CA THR A 52 -5.17 7.29 4.20
C THR A 52 -5.46 6.66 5.56
N ILE A 53 -5.76 5.36 5.56
CA ILE A 53 -5.88 4.56 6.78
C ILE A 53 -4.87 3.42 6.75
N THR A 54 -4.25 3.12 7.88
CA THR A 54 -3.29 2.00 7.98
C THR A 54 -4.03 0.67 7.97
N THR A 55 -3.62 -0.22 7.10
CA THR A 55 -4.17 -1.58 6.92
C THR A 55 -3.11 -2.66 7.10
N MET A 56 -1.87 -2.23 7.28
CA MET A 56 -0.69 -3.09 7.40
C MET A 56 0.28 -2.54 8.44
N SER A 57 1.09 -3.44 9.03
CA SER A 57 2.15 -3.06 9.96
C SER A 57 3.17 -2.12 9.33
N MET A 58 3.64 -1.14 10.09
CA MET A 58 4.75 -0.26 9.71
C MET A 58 6.11 -0.99 9.68
N ALA A 59 6.23 -2.16 10.31
CA ALA A 59 7.41 -3.00 10.20
C ALA A 59 7.53 -3.69 8.82
N TYR A 60 6.47 -3.72 8.06
CA TYR A 60 6.46 -4.19 6.69
C TYR A 60 6.79 -3.05 5.72
N SER A 61 7.70 -3.28 4.78
CA SER A 61 8.19 -2.24 3.86
C SER A 61 7.08 -1.50 3.10
N TYR A 62 6.04 -2.23 2.66
CA TYR A 62 4.89 -1.63 2.00
C TYR A 62 4.08 -0.76 2.96
N GLY A 63 3.79 -1.22 4.18
CA GLY A 63 3.11 -0.42 5.20
C GLY A 63 3.88 0.84 5.56
N LEU A 64 5.18 0.74 5.76
CA LEU A 64 6.05 1.89 6.02
C LEU A 64 6.04 2.90 4.88
N SER A 65 6.02 2.43 3.62
CA SER A 65 5.99 3.33 2.47
C SER A 65 4.69 4.14 2.37
N ILE A 66 3.56 3.63 2.88
CA ILE A 66 2.31 4.38 2.98
C ILE A 66 2.47 5.53 3.96
N ILE A 67 3.05 5.27 5.13
CA ILE A 67 3.32 6.30 6.14
C ILE A 67 4.24 7.37 5.56
N ASN A 68 5.40 6.98 5.02
CA ASN A 68 6.39 7.91 4.47
C ASN A 68 5.80 8.81 3.39
N THR A 69 5.06 8.24 2.43
CA THR A 69 4.49 8.99 1.30
C THR A 69 3.44 10.00 1.76
N HIS A 70 2.57 9.62 2.68
CA HIS A 70 1.52 10.52 3.15
C HIS A 70 2.06 11.60 4.09
N LEU A 71 2.99 11.28 5.00
CA LEU A 71 3.64 12.28 5.83
C LEU A 71 4.43 13.28 4.99
N PHE A 72 5.23 12.79 4.05
CA PHE A 72 6.03 13.66 3.19
C PHE A 72 5.19 14.57 2.32
N ALA A 73 4.02 14.11 1.86
CA ALA A 73 3.06 14.90 1.09
C ALA A 73 2.17 15.82 1.94
N GLY A 74 2.35 15.86 3.26
CA GLY A 74 1.49 16.63 4.18
C GLY A 74 0.05 16.10 4.28
N SER A 75 -0.17 14.85 3.92
CA SER A 75 -1.48 14.19 3.96
C SER A 75 -1.82 13.66 5.35
N LYS A 76 -3.10 13.39 5.61
CA LYS A 76 -3.57 12.81 6.87
C LYS A 76 -3.41 11.29 6.86
N ILE A 77 -3.06 10.73 8.03
CA ILE A 77 -2.98 9.30 8.24
C ILE A 77 -3.86 8.93 9.43
N VAL A 78 -4.80 8.03 9.22
CA VAL A 78 -5.61 7.43 10.28
C VAL A 78 -4.94 6.13 10.73
N ILE A 79 -4.43 6.13 11.95
CA ILE A 79 -3.86 4.92 12.55
C ILE A 79 -5.00 3.98 12.94
N ASN A 80 -4.87 2.73 12.52
CA ASN A 80 -5.91 1.74 12.72
C ASN A 80 -5.32 0.38 13.10
N ASN A 81 -5.93 -0.25 14.09
CA ASN A 81 -5.60 -1.59 14.56
C ASN A 81 -6.75 -2.59 14.36
N GLU A 82 -7.90 -2.12 13.87
CA GLU A 82 -9.05 -2.97 13.62
C GLU A 82 -8.93 -3.71 12.29
N THR A 83 -9.53 -4.87 12.21
CA THR A 83 -9.67 -5.62 10.95
C THR A 83 -10.81 -5.05 10.12
N ILE A 84 -10.85 -5.39 8.83
CA ILE A 84 -11.94 -4.96 7.93
C ILE A 84 -13.30 -5.57 8.26
N PHE A 85 -13.35 -6.57 9.15
CA PHE A 85 -14.60 -7.15 9.67
C PHE A 85 -15.17 -6.35 10.84
N ASP A 86 -14.36 -5.49 11.47
CA ASP A 86 -14.79 -4.66 12.57
C ASP A 86 -15.50 -3.42 12.06
N LYS A 87 -16.70 -3.15 12.59
CA LYS A 87 -17.46 -1.95 12.27
C LYS A 87 -16.63 -0.68 12.48
N ARG A 88 -15.80 -0.63 13.53
CA ARG A 88 -14.97 0.53 13.88
C ARG A 88 -13.98 0.89 12.77
N PHE A 89 -13.52 -0.08 11.96
CA PHE A 89 -12.70 0.20 10.78
C PHE A 89 -13.47 1.08 9.78
N TRP A 90 -14.70 0.72 9.47
CA TRP A 90 -15.56 1.45 8.54
C TRP A 90 -16.01 2.79 9.11
N ASP A 91 -16.33 2.85 10.40
CA ASP A 91 -16.67 4.10 11.10
C ASP A 91 -15.53 5.12 11.00
N LYS A 92 -14.26 4.68 11.11
CA LYS A 92 -13.08 5.53 10.88
C LYS A 92 -13.01 6.02 9.43
N ILE A 93 -13.28 5.14 8.45
CA ILE A 93 -13.27 5.51 7.03
C ILE A 93 -14.26 6.64 6.75
N TYR A 94 -15.46 6.56 7.29
CA TYR A 94 -16.48 7.61 7.15
C TYR A 94 -16.10 8.87 7.93
N LYS A 95 -15.80 8.73 9.21
CA LYS A 95 -15.50 9.85 10.12
C LYS A 95 -14.37 10.73 9.61
N PHE A 96 -13.29 10.11 9.12
CA PHE A 96 -12.10 10.82 8.67
C PHE A 96 -12.08 11.08 7.17
N LYS A 97 -13.16 10.75 6.45
CA LYS A 97 -13.28 10.95 4.99
C LYS A 97 -12.09 10.34 4.25
N VAL A 98 -11.78 9.09 4.56
CA VAL A 98 -10.62 8.39 4.00
C VAL A 98 -10.71 8.34 2.48
N THR A 99 -9.64 8.75 1.82
CA THR A 99 -9.56 8.82 0.35
C THR A 99 -8.82 7.66 -0.28
N SER A 100 -8.07 6.91 0.51
CA SER A 100 -7.32 5.75 0.03
C SER A 100 -7.04 4.74 1.12
N PHE A 101 -6.94 3.48 0.72
CA PHE A 101 -6.32 2.43 1.51
C PHE A 101 -5.58 1.45 0.62
N SER A 102 -4.69 0.70 1.23
CA SER A 102 -3.75 -0.18 0.56
C SER A 102 -3.93 -1.60 1.07
N GLY A 103 -3.60 -2.60 0.29
CA GLY A 103 -3.73 -3.98 0.75
C GLY A 103 -2.85 -4.96 -0.01
N VAL A 104 -2.58 -6.07 0.64
CA VAL A 104 -2.03 -7.29 0.05
C VAL A 104 -3.17 -8.12 -0.57
N PRO A 105 -2.89 -9.15 -1.39
CA PRO A 105 -3.95 -9.94 -2.04
C PRO A 105 -5.05 -10.41 -1.09
N GLN A 106 -4.69 -10.97 0.07
CA GLN A 106 -5.65 -11.43 1.07
C GLN A 106 -6.63 -10.33 1.54
N PHE A 107 -6.17 -9.09 1.67
CA PHE A 107 -7.02 -7.96 2.02
C PHE A 107 -8.10 -7.72 0.95
N TYR A 108 -7.75 -7.84 -0.32
CA TYR A 108 -8.67 -7.68 -1.44
C TYR A 108 -9.66 -8.85 -1.54
N GLU A 109 -9.23 -10.08 -1.28
CA GLU A 109 -10.13 -11.23 -1.18
C GLU A 109 -11.20 -11.03 -0.10
N LEU A 110 -10.77 -10.51 1.06
CA LEU A 110 -11.70 -10.20 2.15
C LEU A 110 -12.67 -9.06 1.78
N LEU A 111 -12.19 -8.02 1.11
CA LEU A 111 -13.06 -6.96 0.58
C LEU A 111 -14.11 -7.49 -0.40
N LYS A 112 -13.73 -8.42 -1.29
CA LYS A 112 -14.66 -9.09 -2.21
C LYS A 112 -15.73 -9.86 -1.44
N LYS A 113 -15.34 -10.62 -0.40
CA LYS A 113 -16.29 -11.33 0.49
C LYS A 113 -17.24 -10.38 1.21
N LEU A 114 -16.80 -9.19 1.60
CA LEU A 114 -17.62 -8.14 2.22
C LEU A 114 -18.49 -7.38 1.21
N LYS A 115 -18.53 -7.83 -0.06
CA LYS A 115 -19.34 -7.19 -1.12
C LYS A 115 -18.98 -5.72 -1.32
N PHE A 116 -17.68 -5.46 -1.55
CA PHE A 116 -17.14 -4.10 -1.75
C PHE A 116 -17.92 -3.30 -2.79
N GLU A 117 -18.49 -3.95 -3.81
CA GLU A 117 -19.32 -3.33 -4.83
C GLU A 117 -20.58 -2.63 -4.25
N LYS A 118 -21.08 -3.10 -3.09
CA LYS A 118 -22.26 -2.54 -2.42
C LYS A 118 -21.94 -1.43 -1.42
N MET A 119 -20.67 -1.26 -1.07
CA MET A 119 -20.26 -0.26 -0.09
C MET A 119 -20.36 1.15 -0.64
N HIS A 120 -20.95 2.07 0.11
CA HIS A 120 -20.96 3.49 -0.22
C HIS A 120 -19.74 4.17 0.41
N LEU A 121 -18.73 4.52 -0.40
CA LEU A 121 -17.47 5.13 0.05
C LEU A 121 -17.23 6.44 -0.73
N PRO A 122 -17.96 7.52 -0.42
CA PRO A 122 -18.04 8.71 -1.26
C PRO A 122 -16.73 9.49 -1.36
N HIS A 123 -15.83 9.32 -0.40
CA HIS A 123 -14.55 10.03 -0.37
C HIS A 123 -13.39 9.22 -0.96
N LEU A 124 -13.61 7.93 -1.23
CA LEU A 124 -12.56 7.05 -1.74
C LEU A 124 -12.15 7.46 -3.16
N LYS A 125 -10.86 7.69 -3.38
CA LYS A 125 -10.29 8.11 -4.66
C LYS A 125 -9.45 7.04 -5.32
N TYR A 126 -8.67 6.31 -4.53
CA TYR A 126 -7.83 5.24 -5.07
C TYR A 126 -7.58 4.12 -4.06
N LEU A 127 -7.28 2.96 -4.61
CA LEU A 127 -6.83 1.77 -3.92
C LEU A 127 -5.49 1.33 -4.48
N THR A 128 -4.64 0.75 -3.65
CA THR A 128 -3.35 0.20 -4.09
C THR A 128 -3.17 -1.24 -3.62
N GLN A 129 -2.75 -2.11 -4.50
CA GLN A 129 -2.44 -3.51 -4.25
C GLN A 129 -0.96 -3.77 -4.52
N ALA A 130 -0.29 -4.46 -3.61
CA ALA A 130 1.07 -4.97 -3.75
C ALA A 130 1.35 -6.07 -2.71
N GLY A 131 2.57 -6.63 -2.73
CA GLY A 131 3.01 -7.61 -1.74
C GLY A 131 2.60 -9.04 -2.02
N GLY A 132 2.19 -9.32 -3.24
CA GLY A 132 1.83 -10.61 -3.78
C GLY A 132 1.01 -10.46 -5.05
N GLU A 133 0.90 -11.53 -5.81
CA GLU A 133 0.06 -11.58 -7.00
C GLU A 133 -1.41 -11.68 -6.61
N LEU A 134 -2.24 -10.82 -7.16
CA LEU A 134 -3.69 -10.91 -7.07
C LEU A 134 -4.19 -11.70 -8.30
N ASP A 135 -5.02 -12.71 -8.06
CA ASP A 135 -5.55 -13.55 -9.13
C ASP A 135 -6.31 -12.75 -10.20
N LYS A 136 -6.33 -13.28 -11.42
CA LYS A 136 -6.91 -12.59 -12.59
C LYS A 136 -8.41 -12.28 -12.43
N GLU A 137 -9.15 -13.13 -11.74
CA GLU A 137 -10.59 -12.92 -11.50
C GLU A 137 -10.80 -11.74 -10.56
N SER A 138 -10.05 -11.69 -9.46
CA SER A 138 -10.08 -10.58 -8.51
C SER A 138 -9.59 -9.27 -9.13
N LEU A 139 -8.56 -9.31 -10.01
CA LEU A 139 -8.12 -8.15 -10.77
C LEU A 139 -9.25 -7.59 -11.64
N LYS A 140 -9.94 -8.45 -12.41
CA LYS A 140 -11.10 -8.05 -13.25
C LYS A 140 -12.22 -7.47 -12.39
N TYR A 141 -12.55 -8.13 -11.27
CA TYR A 141 -13.58 -7.68 -10.34
C TYR A 141 -13.27 -6.28 -9.81
N PHE A 142 -12.08 -6.05 -9.24
CA PHE A 142 -11.73 -4.75 -8.69
C PHE A 142 -11.60 -3.68 -9.75
N HIS A 143 -11.07 -4.00 -10.93
CA HIS A 143 -11.07 -3.07 -12.05
C HIS A 143 -12.48 -2.60 -12.41
N TYR A 144 -13.43 -3.52 -12.56
CA TYR A 144 -14.81 -3.22 -12.89
C TYR A 144 -15.52 -2.41 -11.81
N VAL A 145 -15.43 -2.85 -10.54
CA VAL A 145 -16.08 -2.20 -9.41
C VAL A 145 -15.50 -0.80 -9.18
N CYS A 146 -14.17 -0.67 -9.20
CA CYS A 146 -13.50 0.61 -9.00
C CYS A 146 -13.85 1.59 -10.14
N LYS A 147 -13.92 1.13 -11.39
CA LYS A 147 -14.37 1.95 -12.52
C LYS A 147 -15.78 2.49 -12.29
N LYS A 148 -16.73 1.65 -11.88
CA LYS A 148 -18.11 2.06 -11.55
C LYS A 148 -18.16 3.08 -10.41
N LYS A 149 -17.32 2.89 -9.39
CA LYS A 149 -17.23 3.80 -8.23
C LYS A 149 -16.41 5.07 -8.51
N LYS A 150 -15.83 5.23 -9.71
CA LYS A 150 -14.88 6.30 -10.06
C LYS A 150 -13.64 6.34 -9.15
N VAL A 151 -13.21 5.17 -8.69
CA VAL A 151 -12.03 4.95 -7.85
C VAL A 151 -10.90 4.39 -8.74
N LYS A 152 -9.69 4.89 -8.59
CA LYS A 152 -8.52 4.36 -9.30
C LYS A 152 -8.00 3.12 -8.56
N PHE A 153 -7.73 2.04 -9.28
CA PHE A 153 -7.15 0.82 -8.72
C PHE A 153 -5.77 0.58 -9.30
N TYR A 154 -4.73 0.70 -8.47
CA TYR A 154 -3.34 0.49 -8.87
C TYR A 154 -2.85 -0.86 -8.40
N VAL A 155 -2.34 -1.66 -9.33
CA VAL A 155 -1.61 -2.89 -9.05
C VAL A 155 -0.12 -2.58 -9.14
N MET A 156 0.64 -3.01 -8.14
CA MET A 156 2.04 -2.63 -8.02
C MET A 156 2.89 -3.83 -7.65
N TYR A 157 4.13 -3.79 -8.07
CA TYR A 157 5.17 -4.75 -7.70
C TYR A 157 6.28 -4.05 -6.92
N GLY A 158 6.89 -4.78 -5.99
CA GLY A 158 8.04 -4.32 -5.26
C GLY A 158 8.57 -5.35 -4.28
N GLN A 159 9.78 -5.13 -3.86
CA GLN A 159 10.46 -5.95 -2.85
C GLN A 159 11.23 -5.04 -1.88
N THR A 160 11.46 -5.52 -0.67
CA THR A 160 12.12 -4.74 0.38
C THR A 160 13.52 -4.27 -0.03
N GLU A 161 14.25 -5.10 -0.75
CA GLU A 161 15.62 -4.89 -1.21
C GLU A 161 15.79 -3.69 -2.17
N ALA A 162 14.74 -3.40 -2.93
CA ALA A 162 14.76 -2.29 -3.89
C ALA A 162 13.93 -1.08 -3.45
N SER A 163 13.57 -1.01 -2.18
CA SER A 163 12.51 -0.17 -1.65
C SER A 163 11.14 -0.57 -2.23
N PRO A 164 10.06 -0.53 -1.48
CA PRO A 164 8.77 -1.06 -1.95
C PRO A 164 8.22 -0.27 -3.13
N ARG A 165 7.36 -0.92 -3.94
CA ARG A 165 6.65 -0.31 -5.08
C ARG A 165 7.58 0.17 -6.19
N MET A 166 8.35 -0.76 -6.76
CA MET A 166 9.29 -0.54 -7.87
C MET A 166 8.58 -0.20 -9.17
N SER A 167 7.45 -0.86 -9.42
CA SER A 167 6.65 -0.66 -10.61
C SER A 167 5.17 -0.61 -10.28
N TYR A 168 4.38 -0.07 -11.19
CA TYR A 168 2.94 -0.03 -11.07
C TYR A 168 2.30 -0.15 -12.44
N LEU A 169 1.09 -0.70 -12.46
CA LEU A 169 0.23 -0.68 -13.62
C LEU A 169 -0.78 0.46 -13.47
N GLU A 170 -0.84 1.32 -14.48
CA GLU A 170 -1.81 2.40 -14.53
C GLU A 170 -3.24 1.83 -14.51
N TRP A 171 -4.08 2.40 -13.67
CA TRP A 171 -5.44 1.93 -13.43
C TRP A 171 -6.31 1.82 -14.72
N ASN A 172 -6.07 2.65 -15.72
CA ASN A 172 -6.76 2.64 -17.01
C ASN A 172 -6.23 1.58 -17.99
N LYS A 173 -5.02 1.05 -17.75
CA LYS A 173 -4.39 0.01 -18.58
C LYS A 173 -4.57 -1.40 -18.00
N LEU A 174 -5.18 -1.53 -16.81
CA LEU A 174 -5.30 -2.80 -16.10
C LEU A 174 -5.98 -3.87 -16.96
N ASN A 175 -7.02 -3.49 -17.71
CA ASN A 175 -7.78 -4.42 -18.58
C ASN A 175 -6.97 -4.94 -19.77
N LEU A 176 -6.02 -4.15 -20.26
CA LEU A 176 -5.18 -4.49 -21.42
C LEU A 176 -3.95 -5.32 -21.05
N LYS A 177 -3.55 -5.27 -19.77
CA LYS A 177 -2.29 -5.83 -19.28
C LYS A 177 -2.49 -6.67 -18.01
N LEU A 178 -3.56 -7.46 -17.97
CA LEU A 178 -3.82 -8.39 -16.87
C LEU A 178 -2.68 -9.40 -16.72
N GLY A 179 -2.06 -9.43 -15.54
CA GLY A 179 -0.95 -10.33 -15.22
C GLY A 179 0.43 -9.84 -15.70
N SER A 180 0.58 -8.56 -16.05
CA SER A 180 1.90 -7.98 -16.44
C SER A 180 2.71 -7.42 -15.28
N ILE A 181 2.22 -7.51 -14.05
CA ILE A 181 2.91 -7.17 -12.81
C ILE A 181 2.75 -8.31 -11.81
#